data_1e1b59b214e75fceed935f7384ba097f
#
_entry.id   1e1b59b214e75fceed935f7384ba097f
#
_cell.length_a   1.000
_cell.length_b   1.000
_cell.length_c   1.000
_cell.angle_alpha   90.00
_cell.angle_beta   90.00
_cell.angle_gamma   90.00
#
_symmetry.space_group_name_H-M   'P 1'
#
loop_
_entity.id
_entity.type
_entity.pdbx_description
1 polymer ?
#
loop_
_entity_poly.entity_id
_entity_poly.type
_entity_poly.pdbx_seq_one_letter_code
_entity_poly.pdbx_strand_id
1 'polypeptide(L)'
;MPSPIEDYALIGDCEAAALVARDGSIDWLCWPRFDSPACFAALLGSESNGRWRIAPDAPVSRVTRRYWPDTLILETEFEVADGVVALIDFMPLRGDSSHVVRLVQGRAGRVAMAMELILRFDYGAIIPWVTSTVRSGPATARSVPSSVLVTHGIMAP
;
A
#
# COMPACT_ATOMS: atom_id res chain seq x y z
N MET A 1 -1.00 -10.62 14.32
CA MET A 1 0.06 -11.52 13.83
C MET A 1 0.34 -11.15 12.38
N PRO A 2 1.59 -11.15 11.91
CA PRO A 2 1.89 -10.93 10.51
C PRO A 2 1.22 -12.01 9.65
N SER A 3 0.90 -11.67 8.40
CA SER A 3 0.36 -12.62 7.42
C SER A 3 1.41 -13.70 7.09
N PRO A 4 1.01 -14.92 6.70
CA PRO A 4 1.92 -15.91 6.14
C PRO A 4 2.69 -15.35 4.94
N ILE A 5 3.95 -15.76 4.74
CA ILE A 5 4.80 -15.19 3.67
C ILE A 5 4.22 -15.42 2.27
N GLU A 6 3.49 -16.49 2.05
CA GLU A 6 2.79 -16.81 0.81
C GLU A 6 1.65 -15.85 0.48
N ASP A 7 1.19 -15.07 1.46
CA ASP A 7 0.16 -14.05 1.26
C ASP A 7 0.73 -12.69 0.83
N TYR A 8 2.05 -12.56 0.78
CA TYR A 8 2.68 -11.36 0.28
C TYR A 8 2.94 -11.41 -1.22
N ALA A 9 2.77 -10.25 -1.86
CA ALA A 9 3.19 -9.97 -3.22
C ALA A 9 4.29 -8.91 -3.20
N LEU A 10 5.23 -9.00 -4.13
CA LEU A 10 6.37 -8.08 -4.22
C LEU A 10 6.12 -7.02 -5.29
N ILE A 11 6.39 -5.76 -4.96
CA ILE A 11 6.54 -4.67 -5.92
C ILE A 11 7.94 -4.07 -5.77
N GLY A 12 8.53 -3.51 -6.82
CA GLY A 12 9.91 -2.99 -6.73
C GLY A 12 10.30 -2.12 -7.91
N ASP A 13 11.40 -1.38 -7.74
CA ASP A 13 12.00 -0.46 -8.71
C ASP A 13 13.45 -0.86 -9.09
N CYS A 14 13.85 -2.10 -8.83
CA CYS A 14 15.18 -2.69 -8.98
C CYS A 14 16.24 -2.24 -7.96
N GLU A 15 15.96 -1.27 -7.09
CA GLU A 15 16.85 -0.85 -6.01
C GLU A 15 16.21 -0.95 -4.62
N ALA A 16 14.89 -0.98 -4.56
CA ALA A 16 14.09 -1.25 -3.38
C ALA A 16 12.91 -2.16 -3.74
N ALA A 17 12.37 -2.84 -2.74
CA ALA A 17 11.17 -3.65 -2.88
C ALA A 17 10.27 -3.54 -1.65
N ALA A 18 8.97 -3.61 -1.89
CA ALA A 18 7.97 -3.67 -0.85
C ALA A 18 7.18 -4.98 -0.91
N LEU A 19 6.77 -5.49 0.25
CA LEU A 19 5.89 -6.64 0.37
C LEU A 19 4.48 -6.19 0.73
N VAL A 20 3.54 -6.54 -0.14
CA VAL A 20 2.13 -6.17 -0.05
C VAL A 20 1.31 -7.37 0.38
N ALA A 21 0.66 -7.30 1.53
CA ALA A 21 -0.22 -8.34 2.05
C ALA A 21 -1.59 -8.34 1.35
N ARG A 22 -2.34 -9.43 1.46
CA ARG A 22 -3.69 -9.57 0.86
C ARG A 22 -4.71 -8.57 1.38
N ASP A 23 -4.52 -8.05 2.58
CA ASP A 23 -5.40 -7.06 3.20
C ASP A 23 -5.13 -5.61 2.74
N GLY A 24 -4.22 -5.44 1.76
CA GLY A 24 -3.82 -4.14 1.23
C GLY A 24 -2.80 -3.40 2.09
N SER A 25 -2.10 -4.09 3.00
CA SER A 25 -1.01 -3.52 3.78
C SER A 25 0.34 -3.71 3.09
N ILE A 26 1.19 -2.69 3.08
CA ILE A 26 2.63 -2.82 2.85
C ILE A 26 3.27 -2.97 4.23
N ASP A 27 3.76 -4.18 4.52
CA ASP A 27 4.29 -4.56 5.82
C ASP A 27 5.81 -4.65 5.86
N TRP A 28 6.45 -4.52 4.70
CA TRP A 28 7.89 -4.48 4.57
C TRP A 28 8.31 -3.51 3.48
N LEU A 29 9.24 -2.62 3.82
CA LEU A 29 9.93 -1.74 2.87
C LEU A 29 11.21 -1.21 3.49
N CYS A 30 12.36 -1.52 2.90
CA CYS A 30 13.63 -0.84 3.13
C CYS A 30 13.73 0.36 2.18
N TRP A 31 14.14 1.51 2.68
CA TRP A 31 14.15 2.74 1.91
C TRP A 31 15.38 3.59 2.20
N PRO A 32 16.05 4.18 1.20
CA PRO A 32 15.74 4.16 -0.25
C PRO A 32 16.23 2.94 -1.01
N ARG A 33 16.95 2.01 -0.40
CA ARG A 33 17.56 0.83 -1.03
C ARG A 33 17.26 -0.44 -0.25
N PHE A 34 17.51 -1.60 -0.86
CA PHE A 34 17.35 -2.92 -0.20
C PHE A 34 18.15 -3.06 1.09
N ASP A 35 19.34 -2.44 1.15
CA ASP A 35 20.28 -2.48 2.27
C ASP A 35 20.10 -1.35 3.29
N SER A 36 19.10 -0.47 3.06
CA SER A 36 18.76 0.60 4.00
C SER A 36 17.91 0.07 5.16
N PRO A 37 17.87 0.77 6.30
CA PRO A 37 16.96 0.42 7.39
C PRO A 37 15.50 0.45 6.92
N ALA A 38 14.69 -0.49 7.42
CA ALA A 38 13.29 -0.58 7.05
C ALA A 38 12.47 0.58 7.62
N CYS A 39 11.60 1.16 6.79
CA CYS A 39 10.59 2.13 7.20
C CYS A 39 9.23 1.49 7.47
N PHE A 40 8.99 0.29 6.93
CA PHE A 40 7.89 -0.60 7.30
C PHE A 40 8.46 -1.95 7.65
N ALA A 41 8.12 -2.47 8.83
CA ALA A 41 8.61 -3.72 9.36
C ALA A 41 7.54 -4.51 10.15
N ALA A 42 6.25 -4.29 9.86
CA ALA A 42 5.15 -5.04 10.48
C ALA A 42 5.27 -6.55 10.25
N LEU A 43 5.90 -6.96 9.13
CA LEU A 43 6.24 -8.36 8.83
C LEU A 43 7.03 -9.05 9.95
N LEU A 44 7.90 -8.33 10.65
CA LEU A 44 8.77 -8.90 11.71
C LEU A 44 8.13 -8.86 13.10
N GLY A 45 6.97 -8.22 13.26
CA GLY A 45 6.39 -8.04 14.58
C GLY A 45 4.89 -7.74 14.54
N SER A 46 4.54 -6.47 14.61
CA SER A 46 3.17 -6.00 14.58
C SER A 46 3.04 -4.72 13.75
N GLU A 47 1.82 -4.28 13.51
CA GLU A 47 1.53 -3.03 12.83
C GLU A 47 2.24 -1.80 13.43
N SER A 48 2.52 -1.84 14.74
CA SER A 48 3.27 -0.77 15.42
C SER A 48 4.73 -0.65 14.95
N ASN A 49 5.29 -1.67 14.29
CA ASN A 49 6.62 -1.65 13.68
C ASN A 49 6.66 -0.92 12.32
N GLY A 50 5.52 -0.41 11.87
CA GLY A 50 5.38 0.36 10.66
C GLY A 50 4.70 -0.42 9.54
N ARG A 51 3.65 0.18 8.97
CA ARG A 51 2.94 -0.32 7.79
C ARG A 51 2.21 0.81 7.06
N TRP A 52 1.83 0.53 5.82
CA TRP A 52 0.92 1.38 5.07
C TRP A 52 -0.23 0.55 4.50
N ARG A 53 -1.38 0.63 5.14
CA ARG A 53 -2.57 -0.12 4.75
C ARG A 53 -3.58 0.78 4.04
N ILE A 54 -4.12 0.30 2.91
CA ILE A 54 -5.27 0.88 2.22
C ILE A 54 -6.23 -0.28 1.94
N ALA A 55 -7.45 -0.22 2.48
CA ALA A 55 -8.44 -1.28 2.34
C ALA A 55 -9.87 -0.74 2.46
N PRO A 56 -10.89 -1.51 2.04
CA PRO A 56 -12.27 -1.19 2.35
C PRO A 56 -12.51 -1.08 3.85
N ASP A 57 -13.31 -0.08 4.24
CA ASP A 57 -13.83 0.09 5.59
C ASP A 57 -15.15 -0.68 5.77
N ALA A 58 -15.14 -1.93 5.32
CA ALA A 58 -16.27 -2.85 5.37
C ALA A 58 -15.75 -4.29 5.30
N PRO A 59 -16.53 -5.29 5.77
CA PRO A 59 -16.17 -6.68 5.63
C PRO A 59 -15.96 -7.06 4.15
N VAL A 60 -14.77 -7.61 3.84
CA VAL A 60 -14.40 -8.07 2.50
C VAL A 60 -14.87 -9.50 2.33
N SER A 61 -15.69 -9.75 1.30
CA SER A 61 -16.18 -11.10 0.97
C SER A 61 -15.21 -11.89 0.11
N ARG A 62 -14.44 -11.20 -0.75
CA ARG A 62 -13.47 -11.82 -1.64
C ARG A 62 -12.31 -10.89 -1.94
N VAL A 63 -11.09 -11.47 -2.03
CA VAL A 63 -9.89 -10.79 -2.50
C VAL A 63 -9.30 -11.55 -3.68
N THR A 64 -9.09 -10.85 -4.80
CA THR A 64 -8.41 -11.39 -5.98
C THR A 64 -7.17 -10.56 -6.26
N ARG A 65 -6.03 -11.23 -6.54
CA ARG A 65 -4.77 -10.54 -6.86
C ARG A 65 -4.19 -11.04 -8.16
N ARG A 66 -3.61 -10.13 -8.90
CA ARG A 66 -2.84 -10.44 -10.11
C ARG A 66 -1.78 -9.36 -10.36
N TYR A 67 -0.71 -9.71 -11.05
CA TYR A 67 0.14 -8.74 -11.70
C TYR A 67 -0.40 -8.42 -13.10
N TRP A 68 -0.19 -7.19 -13.53
CA TRP A 68 -0.38 -6.88 -14.93
C TRP A 68 0.69 -7.62 -15.77
N PRO A 69 0.36 -8.10 -16.98
CA PRO A 69 1.27 -8.87 -17.78
C PRO A 69 2.63 -8.17 -17.93
N ASP A 70 3.72 -8.92 -17.72
CA ASP A 70 5.11 -8.50 -17.89
C ASP A 70 5.53 -7.30 -17.01
N THR A 71 4.86 -7.10 -15.86
CA THR A 71 5.14 -6.01 -14.93
C THR A 71 5.16 -6.45 -13.48
N LEU A 72 5.68 -5.59 -12.58
CA LEU A 72 5.49 -5.66 -11.14
C LEU A 72 4.36 -4.73 -10.64
N ILE A 73 3.41 -4.39 -11.52
CA ILE A 73 2.20 -3.66 -11.13
C ILE A 73 1.22 -4.68 -10.55
N LEU A 74 1.00 -4.58 -9.25
CA LEU A 74 0.10 -5.46 -8.52
C LEU A 74 -1.30 -4.85 -8.49
N GLU A 75 -2.29 -5.59 -8.93
CA GLU A 75 -3.71 -5.26 -8.76
C GLU A 75 -4.33 -6.20 -7.71
N THR A 76 -4.85 -5.60 -6.63
CA THR A 76 -5.62 -6.30 -5.60
C THR A 76 -7.06 -5.81 -5.67
N GLU A 77 -7.99 -6.69 -6.00
CA GLU A 77 -9.41 -6.38 -6.06
C GLU A 77 -10.12 -6.89 -4.81
N PHE A 78 -10.88 -6.01 -4.17
CA PHE A 78 -11.69 -6.29 -3.01
C PHE A 78 -13.17 -6.21 -3.36
N GLU A 79 -13.91 -7.27 -3.04
CA GLU A 79 -15.36 -7.33 -3.16
C GLU A 79 -15.98 -7.18 -1.77
N VAL A 80 -16.90 -6.24 -1.65
CA VAL A 80 -17.70 -5.98 -0.45
C VAL A 80 -19.18 -5.99 -0.81
N ALA A 81 -20.07 -5.99 0.19
CA ALA A 81 -21.52 -6.06 -0.07
C ALA A 81 -22.03 -4.97 -1.01
N ASP A 82 -21.47 -3.75 -0.92
CA ASP A 82 -21.95 -2.57 -1.66
C ASP A 82 -21.16 -2.27 -2.94
N GLY A 83 -20.14 -3.07 -3.27
CA GLY A 83 -19.38 -2.83 -4.49
C GLY A 83 -18.04 -3.55 -4.58
N VAL A 84 -17.27 -3.14 -5.59
CA VAL A 84 -15.96 -3.68 -5.92
C VAL A 84 -14.96 -2.53 -6.10
N VAL A 85 -13.79 -2.66 -5.52
CA VAL A 85 -12.69 -1.69 -5.61
C VAL A 85 -11.38 -2.39 -5.90
N ALA A 86 -10.56 -1.82 -6.76
CA ALA A 86 -9.20 -2.26 -7.01
C ALA A 86 -8.19 -1.32 -6.35
N LEU A 87 -7.18 -1.89 -5.72
CA LEU A 87 -5.97 -1.23 -5.28
C LEU A 87 -4.85 -1.64 -6.22
N ILE A 88 -4.21 -0.66 -6.86
CA ILE A 88 -3.13 -0.87 -7.82
C ILE A 88 -1.85 -0.32 -7.20
N ASP A 89 -0.92 -1.21 -6.89
CA ASP A 89 0.33 -0.91 -6.21
C ASP A 89 1.52 -1.13 -7.13
N PHE A 90 2.42 -0.18 -7.21
CA PHE A 90 3.66 -0.33 -7.96
C PHE A 90 4.74 0.67 -7.52
N MET A 91 5.96 0.34 -7.86
CA MET A 91 7.10 1.26 -7.81
C MET A 91 7.51 1.57 -9.26
N PRO A 92 7.44 2.85 -9.70
CA PRO A 92 7.92 3.21 -11.03
C PRO A 92 9.43 3.07 -11.12
N LEU A 93 9.94 2.94 -12.34
CA LEU A 93 11.38 2.93 -12.58
C LEU A 93 12.01 4.14 -11.89
N ARG A 94 13.09 3.87 -11.16
CA ARG A 94 13.79 4.89 -10.38
C ARG A 94 14.41 5.94 -11.30
N GLY A 95 14.10 7.21 -11.02
CA GLY A 95 14.82 8.39 -11.50
C GLY A 95 15.68 8.95 -10.36
N ASP A 96 15.59 10.25 -10.11
CA ASP A 96 16.32 10.93 -9.02
C ASP A 96 15.81 10.55 -7.62
N SER A 97 14.61 10.01 -7.55
CA SER A 97 13.98 9.59 -6.29
C SER A 97 13.17 8.31 -6.48
N SER A 98 13.01 7.58 -5.40
CA SER A 98 12.18 6.38 -5.35
C SER A 98 10.76 6.72 -4.93
N HIS A 99 9.77 6.02 -5.49
CA HIS A 99 8.36 6.26 -5.21
C HIS A 99 7.60 4.95 -5.03
N VAL A 100 6.69 4.94 -4.08
CA VAL A 100 5.63 3.93 -4.00
C VAL A 100 4.32 4.58 -4.41
N VAL A 101 3.67 4.02 -5.40
CA VAL A 101 2.39 4.51 -5.93
C VAL A 101 1.29 3.52 -5.58
N ARG A 102 0.23 4.03 -4.98
CA ARG A 102 -0.96 3.27 -4.63
C ARG A 102 -2.19 3.97 -5.17
N LEU A 103 -2.86 3.35 -6.14
CA LEU A 103 -4.06 3.88 -6.80
C LEU A 103 -5.29 3.11 -6.32
N VAL A 104 -6.30 3.83 -5.84
CA VAL A 104 -7.61 3.26 -5.53
C VAL A 104 -8.54 3.52 -6.71
N GLN A 105 -9.10 2.46 -7.31
CA GLN A 105 -10.00 2.54 -8.44
C GLN A 105 -11.32 1.83 -8.13
N GLY A 106 -12.43 2.58 -8.11
CA GLY A 106 -13.77 1.99 -8.04
C GLY A 106 -14.09 1.18 -9.30
N ARG A 107 -14.56 -0.05 -9.14
CA ARG A 107 -14.98 -0.94 -10.23
C ARG A 107 -16.51 -1.00 -10.35
N ALA A 108 -17.20 -1.14 -9.21
CA ALA A 108 -18.65 -1.19 -9.15
C ALA A 108 -19.16 -0.68 -7.80
N GLY A 109 -20.36 -0.11 -7.79
CA GLY A 109 -21.02 0.33 -6.57
C GLY A 109 -20.33 1.48 -5.84
N ARG A 110 -20.42 1.51 -4.51
CA ARG A 110 -19.82 2.51 -3.64
C ARG A 110 -19.09 1.80 -2.48
N VAL A 111 -17.77 1.98 -2.41
CA VAL A 111 -16.95 1.39 -1.36
C VAL A 111 -16.25 2.51 -0.57
N ALA A 112 -16.49 2.57 0.73
CA ALA A 112 -15.72 3.41 1.63
C ALA A 112 -14.34 2.78 1.83
N MET A 113 -13.28 3.61 1.76
CA MET A 113 -11.90 3.16 1.93
C MET A 113 -11.29 3.79 3.18
N ALA A 114 -10.55 2.99 3.92
CA ALA A 114 -9.72 3.43 5.04
C ALA A 114 -8.23 3.39 4.65
N MET A 115 -7.48 4.38 5.11
CA MET A 115 -6.02 4.42 4.97
C MET A 115 -5.39 4.56 6.36
N GLU A 116 -4.39 3.74 6.62
CA GLU A 116 -3.55 3.82 7.80
C GLU A 116 -2.08 3.85 7.37
N LEU A 117 -1.34 4.85 7.85
CA LEU A 117 0.09 4.99 7.60
C LEU A 117 0.82 5.12 8.93
N ILE A 118 1.59 4.10 9.29
CA ILE A 118 2.45 4.07 10.47
C ILE A 118 3.88 4.01 9.97
N LEU A 119 4.58 5.15 9.97
CA LEU A 119 5.99 5.23 9.61
C LEU A 119 6.85 4.92 10.84
N ARG A 120 7.89 4.13 10.63
CA ARG A 120 8.93 3.86 11.61
C ARG A 120 10.26 3.79 10.87
N PHE A 121 11.35 4.11 11.56
CA PHE A 121 12.68 3.90 11.03
C PHE A 121 13.40 2.86 11.88
N ASP A 122 14.49 2.33 11.34
CA ASP A 122 15.33 1.32 12.01
C ASP A 122 14.49 0.15 12.54
N TYR A 123 13.74 -0.51 11.64
CA TYR A 123 12.92 -1.69 11.93
C TYR A 123 11.86 -1.50 13.03
N GLY A 124 11.40 -0.27 13.22
CA GLY A 124 10.38 0.06 14.21
C GLY A 124 10.91 0.76 15.47
N ALA A 125 12.23 0.89 15.61
CA ALA A 125 12.85 1.46 16.79
C ALA A 125 12.69 2.99 16.90
N ILE A 126 12.64 3.70 15.76
CA ILE A 126 12.61 5.17 15.73
C ILE A 126 11.27 5.68 15.20
N ILE A 127 10.65 6.56 15.97
CA ILE A 127 9.41 7.25 15.56
C ILE A 127 9.81 8.49 14.76
N PRO A 128 9.32 8.64 13.52
CA PRO A 128 9.63 9.80 12.70
C PRO A 128 8.95 11.07 13.22
N TRP A 129 9.56 12.20 12.98
CA TRP A 129 8.91 13.50 13.07
C TRP A 129 8.06 13.71 11.81
N VAL A 130 6.77 13.36 11.88
CA VAL A 130 5.84 13.56 10.77
C VAL A 130 4.67 14.39 11.24
N THR A 131 4.48 15.53 10.59
CA THR A 131 3.22 16.26 10.65
C THR A 131 2.47 15.92 9.35
N SER A 132 1.41 15.12 9.42
CA SER A 132 0.60 14.82 8.24
C SER A 132 -0.75 15.53 8.33
N THR A 133 -1.14 16.17 7.22
CA THR A 133 -2.53 16.61 7.04
C THR A 133 -3.18 15.62 6.07
N VAL A 134 -3.96 14.69 6.59
CA VAL A 134 -4.76 13.77 5.76
C VAL A 134 -6.07 14.45 5.41
N ARG A 135 -6.35 14.65 4.12
CA ARG A 135 -7.69 14.95 3.64
C ARG A 135 -8.34 13.65 3.22
N SER A 136 -9.18 13.10 4.09
CA SER A 136 -10.07 11.98 3.73
C SER A 136 -11.33 12.54 3.07
N GLY A 137 -11.62 12.08 1.86
CA GLY A 137 -12.88 12.31 1.19
C GLY A 137 -13.52 10.97 0.81
N PRO A 138 -14.86 10.84 0.79
CA PRO A 138 -15.49 9.62 0.32
C PRO A 138 -15.17 9.45 -1.18
N ALA A 139 -14.57 8.32 -1.55
CA ALA A 139 -14.45 7.92 -2.94
C ALA A 139 -15.84 7.57 -3.45
N THR A 140 -16.49 8.51 -4.13
CA THR A 140 -17.81 8.29 -4.75
C THR A 140 -17.57 7.86 -6.19
N ALA A 141 -17.81 6.60 -6.51
CA ALA A 141 -17.87 6.14 -7.89
C ALA A 141 -19.14 6.71 -8.56
N ARG A 142 -19.00 7.84 -9.23
CA ARG A 142 -19.89 8.19 -10.35
C ARG A 142 -19.29 7.54 -11.60
N SER A 143 -20.09 7.27 -12.62
CA SER A 143 -19.84 6.57 -13.88
C SER A 143 -18.59 6.99 -14.71
N VAL A 144 -17.62 7.60 -14.10
CA VAL A 144 -16.24 7.86 -14.57
C VAL A 144 -15.32 7.26 -13.52
N PRO A 145 -14.27 6.50 -13.87
CA PRO A 145 -13.37 5.90 -12.89
C PRO A 145 -12.72 7.01 -12.05
N SER A 146 -13.18 7.15 -10.81
CA SER A 146 -12.54 8.07 -9.85
C SER A 146 -11.30 7.38 -9.33
N SER A 147 -10.14 7.78 -9.84
CA SER A 147 -8.85 7.33 -9.31
C SER A 147 -8.36 8.34 -8.29
N VAL A 148 -8.04 7.88 -7.09
CA VAL A 148 -7.32 8.68 -6.09
C VAL A 148 -5.87 8.27 -6.12
N LEU A 149 -5.01 9.18 -6.55
CA LEU A 149 -3.58 8.99 -6.52
C LEU A 149 -3.06 9.35 -5.13
N VAL A 150 -2.52 8.37 -4.41
CA VAL A 150 -1.77 8.60 -3.18
C VAL A 150 -0.31 8.38 -3.48
N THR A 151 0.44 9.46 -3.71
CA THR A 151 1.90 9.41 -3.84
C THR A 151 2.53 9.90 -2.55
N HIS A 152 3.48 9.17 -2.03
CA HIS A 152 4.33 9.62 -0.93
C HIS A 152 5.79 9.49 -1.36
N GLY A 153 6.47 10.63 -1.47
CA GLY A 153 7.92 10.66 -1.48
C GLY A 153 8.38 10.67 -0.01
N ILE A 154 9.01 9.61 0.45
CA ILE A 154 9.66 9.59 1.77
C ILE A 154 11.09 10.05 1.53
N MET A 155 11.45 11.22 2.04
CA MET A 155 12.85 11.61 2.16
C MET A 155 13.37 11.00 3.46
N ALA A 156 14.31 10.09 3.35
CA ALA A 156 15.10 9.66 4.48
C ALA A 156 16.13 10.76 4.83
N PRO A 157 16.43 10.94 6.12
CA PRO A 157 17.48 11.89 6.57
C PRO A 157 18.86 11.50 6.06
#